data_ea4dfa9321aa876ac237ce9c18ed2981
#
_entry.id   ea4dfa9321aa876ac237ce9c18ed2981
#
_cell.length_a   1.000
_cell.length_b   1.000
_cell.length_c   1.000
_cell.angle_alpha   90.00
_cell.angle_beta   90.00
_cell.angle_gamma   90.00
#
_symmetry.space_group_name_H-M   'P 1'
#
loop_
_entity.id
_entity.type
_entity.pdbx_description
1 polymer ?
#
loop_
_entity_poly.entity_id
_entity_poly.type
_entity_poly.pdbx_seq_one_letter_code
_entity_poly.pdbx_strand_id
1 'polypeptide(L)'
;MLPVILFAVLVPTVSAQTRELQYSGTLTQKTRDGDAPAPVKQFELYTLLTPASGGQECFHLVSERGGGGWAWPERFGTATIGENNRRTGGRPPHVLHSHDGVKYPVETPLPLFEFSDRLANNASWTSGRLEYSVKGQTKIADKQCWEVEAVDNFGRRQKFFVADNEPILIAAERRVFMGRGDEFTLRVSLTGSRTLEAAEAAKTIAAIASLQKIQVALERSEGTTKPELSPAQIEKASAVLPALVEQTEGLPLTKLVVAMSRDVRAQSQRAGDVTSLRKKFVGQPMPGFVLPTLKGAQFDSASLHGKITVLHFWEYQGEPLEEPYGQVGYLDFLLNRRGRLGVSAVGVAVNEGFAKPETQAAAKRSVRKLRDFMNLGYPIALDGGNLIKQLGDPRQLDASLPLWVVVGPDGKIADYHVGVYPINPNEGLRDLDAVVIRLLRDQRSTKD
;
A
#
# COMPACT_ATOMS: atom_id res chain seq x y z
N MET A 1 72.94 -24.50 15.41
CA MET A 1 71.85 -24.06 14.55
C MET A 1 70.65 -24.93 14.82
N LEU A 2 69.67 -24.42 15.63
CA LEU A 2 68.43 -25.11 15.87
C LEU A 2 67.40 -24.59 14.80
N PRO A 3 66.59 -25.47 14.19
CA PRO A 3 65.53 -25.01 13.26
C PRO A 3 64.35 -24.48 14.08
N VAL A 4 63.97 -23.25 13.78
CA VAL A 4 62.69 -22.64 14.25
C VAL A 4 61.52 -23.23 13.42
N ILE A 5 60.74 -24.09 14.06
CA ILE A 5 59.51 -24.61 13.46
C ILE A 5 58.39 -23.54 13.64
N LEU A 6 58.04 -22.88 12.56
CA LEU A 6 56.92 -21.92 12.52
C LEU A 6 55.60 -22.72 12.45
N PHE A 7 54.88 -22.82 13.58
CA PHE A 7 53.50 -23.31 13.56
C PHE A 7 52.57 -22.23 12.97
N ALA A 8 52.16 -22.44 11.74
CA ALA A 8 51.04 -21.68 11.17
C ALA A 8 49.76 -22.12 11.87
N VAL A 9 49.22 -21.29 12.76
CA VAL A 9 47.87 -21.46 13.31
C VAL A 9 46.90 -21.17 12.16
N LEU A 10 46.37 -22.21 11.55
CA LEU A 10 45.21 -22.12 10.68
C LEU A 10 44.01 -21.68 11.57
N VAL A 11 43.75 -20.39 11.61
CA VAL A 11 42.46 -19.89 12.09
C VAL A 11 41.42 -20.36 11.09
N PRO A 12 40.45 -21.21 11.46
CA PRO A 12 39.40 -21.58 10.56
C PRO A 12 38.61 -20.30 10.23
N THR A 13 38.75 -19.81 9.03
CA THR A 13 37.81 -18.80 8.47
C THR A 13 36.48 -19.51 8.42
N VAL A 14 35.61 -19.25 9.40
CA VAL A 14 34.20 -19.62 9.32
C VAL A 14 33.66 -18.92 8.07
N SER A 15 33.57 -19.66 7.00
CA SER A 15 32.90 -19.19 5.78
C SER A 15 31.50 -18.79 6.20
N ALA A 16 31.21 -17.49 6.16
CA ALA A 16 29.87 -16.98 6.49
C ALA A 16 28.87 -17.61 5.52
N GLN A 17 28.01 -18.48 6.05
CA GLN A 17 27.07 -19.29 5.26
C GLN A 17 25.76 -18.52 5.08
N THR A 18 25.14 -18.68 3.89
CA THR A 18 23.79 -18.18 3.66
C THR A 18 22.78 -18.94 4.50
N ARG A 19 21.95 -18.23 5.23
CA ARG A 19 21.03 -18.80 6.21
C ARG A 19 19.60 -18.35 5.97
N GLU A 20 18.69 -19.31 5.95
CA GLU A 20 17.25 -19.10 5.85
C GLU A 20 16.63 -19.20 7.25
N LEU A 21 15.79 -18.20 7.60
CA LEU A 21 15.04 -18.16 8.84
C LEU A 21 13.56 -17.90 8.51
N GLN A 22 12.69 -18.61 9.19
CA GLN A 22 11.24 -18.47 9.05
C GLN A 22 10.63 -18.15 10.40
N TYR A 23 9.77 -17.16 10.44
CA TYR A 23 9.07 -16.76 11.65
C TYR A 23 7.56 -16.74 11.42
N SER A 24 6.79 -17.07 12.44
CA SER A 24 5.38 -16.75 12.53
C SER A 24 5.19 -15.55 13.47
N GLY A 25 4.23 -14.71 13.16
CA GLY A 25 3.93 -13.55 13.99
C GLY A 25 2.45 -13.27 14.11
N THR A 26 2.09 -12.60 15.20
CA THR A 26 0.72 -12.15 15.49
C THR A 26 0.74 -10.73 16.03
N LEU A 27 -0.25 -9.94 15.65
CA LEU A 27 -0.61 -8.70 16.32
C LEU A 27 -1.94 -8.93 17.04
N THR A 28 -1.98 -8.70 18.34
CA THR A 28 -3.13 -8.94 19.21
C THR A 28 -3.55 -7.65 19.86
N GLN A 29 -4.81 -7.28 19.77
CA GLN A 29 -5.35 -6.11 20.47
C GLN A 29 -5.71 -6.48 21.91
N LYS A 30 -5.33 -5.64 22.85
CA LYS A 30 -5.75 -5.77 24.25
C LYS A 30 -7.18 -5.22 24.36
N THR A 31 -8.09 -6.09 24.82
CA THR A 31 -9.50 -5.70 25.06
C THR A 31 -9.62 -4.99 26.40
N ARG A 32 -10.55 -4.02 26.51
CA ARG A 32 -10.80 -3.26 27.76
C ARG A 32 -11.59 -4.06 28.79
N ASP A 33 -12.40 -5.02 28.33
CA ASP A 33 -13.42 -5.70 29.14
C ASP A 33 -12.98 -7.07 29.68
N GLY A 34 -11.70 -7.38 29.70
CA GLY A 34 -11.19 -8.64 30.25
C GLY A 34 -11.39 -9.87 29.36
N ASP A 35 -11.92 -9.71 28.15
CA ASP A 35 -12.01 -10.77 27.16
C ASP A 35 -10.62 -11.24 26.73
N ALA A 36 -10.51 -12.51 26.34
CA ALA A 36 -9.26 -13.05 25.83
C ALA A 36 -8.79 -12.25 24.59
N PRO A 37 -7.53 -11.77 24.58
CA PRO A 37 -7.03 -10.96 23.48
C PRO A 37 -7.08 -11.75 22.16
N ALA A 38 -7.82 -11.23 21.17
CA ALA A 38 -7.96 -11.85 19.85
C ALA A 38 -6.87 -11.35 18.89
N PRO A 39 -6.25 -12.22 18.09
CA PRO A 39 -5.30 -11.78 17.07
C PRO A 39 -6.05 -11.02 15.97
N VAL A 40 -5.66 -9.75 15.76
CA VAL A 40 -6.20 -8.88 14.71
C VAL A 40 -5.41 -9.02 13.41
N LYS A 41 -4.18 -9.52 13.48
CA LYS A 41 -3.34 -9.84 12.33
C LYS A 41 -2.46 -11.05 12.62
N GLN A 42 -2.27 -11.87 11.58
CA GLN A 42 -1.32 -12.96 11.55
C GLN A 42 -0.38 -12.77 10.35
N PHE A 43 0.89 -13.18 10.49
CA PHE A 43 1.84 -13.09 9.39
C PHE A 43 2.93 -14.14 9.50
N GLU A 44 3.53 -14.42 8.35
CA GLU A 44 4.76 -15.19 8.22
C GLU A 44 5.85 -14.24 7.73
N LEU A 45 7.05 -14.33 8.33
CA LEU A 45 8.22 -13.59 7.92
C LEU A 45 9.29 -14.59 7.46
N TYR A 46 9.61 -14.55 6.19
CA TYR A 46 10.75 -15.23 5.61
C TYR A 46 11.94 -14.28 5.59
N THR A 47 13.12 -14.73 6.02
CA THR A 47 14.36 -13.97 5.94
C THR A 47 15.49 -14.82 5.40
N LEU A 48 16.34 -14.18 4.57
CA LEU A 48 17.59 -14.77 4.09
C LEU A 48 18.75 -13.87 4.53
N LEU A 49 19.62 -14.42 5.35
CA LEU A 49 20.87 -13.77 5.75
C LEU A 49 21.98 -14.21 4.78
N THR A 50 22.60 -13.26 4.12
CA THR A 50 23.72 -13.49 3.21
C THR A 50 24.94 -12.71 3.65
N PRO A 51 26.13 -13.30 3.60
CA PRO A 51 27.37 -12.57 3.88
C PRO A 51 27.53 -11.37 2.96
N ALA A 52 27.98 -10.24 3.52
CA ALA A 52 28.30 -9.02 2.79
C ALA A 52 29.58 -8.40 3.35
N SER A 53 30.18 -7.46 2.61
CA SER A 53 31.36 -6.73 3.09
C SER A 53 31.00 -5.91 4.34
N GLY A 54 31.65 -6.22 5.48
CA GLY A 54 31.41 -5.54 6.76
C GLY A 54 30.14 -5.97 7.48
N GLY A 55 29.60 -7.17 7.20
CA GLY A 55 28.45 -7.71 7.90
C GLY A 55 27.61 -8.67 7.07
N GLN A 56 26.29 -8.47 7.06
CA GLN A 56 25.33 -9.33 6.38
C GLN A 56 24.24 -8.50 5.68
N GLU A 57 23.71 -9.01 4.59
CA GLU A 57 22.43 -8.56 4.06
C GLU A 57 21.31 -9.47 4.57
N CYS A 58 20.21 -8.87 4.98
CA CYS A 58 19.00 -9.54 5.43
C CYS A 58 17.87 -9.20 4.45
N PHE A 59 17.66 -10.05 3.47
CA PHE A 59 16.42 -10.00 2.69
C PHE A 59 15.26 -10.48 3.57
N HIS A 60 14.10 -9.83 3.44
CA HIS A 60 12.88 -10.24 4.13
C HIS A 60 11.67 -10.20 3.22
N LEU A 61 10.74 -11.11 3.45
CA LEU A 61 9.43 -11.18 2.83
C LEU A 61 8.37 -11.42 3.90
N VAL A 62 7.34 -10.54 3.92
CA VAL A 62 6.21 -10.62 4.86
C VAL A 62 4.97 -11.11 4.13
N SER A 63 4.33 -12.15 4.65
CA SER A 63 3.04 -12.67 4.19
C SER A 63 1.99 -12.46 5.27
N GLU A 64 1.01 -11.59 5.02
CA GLU A 64 0.05 -11.12 6.02
C GLU A 64 -1.35 -11.68 5.80
N ARG A 65 -2.09 -11.89 6.92
CA ARG A 65 -3.51 -12.25 6.94
C ARG A 65 -4.25 -11.39 7.96
N GLY A 66 -5.45 -10.92 7.60
CA GLY A 66 -6.31 -10.08 8.44
C GLY A 66 -5.95 -8.59 8.43
N GLY A 67 -6.88 -7.73 8.82
CA GLY A 67 -6.75 -6.31 9.16
C GLY A 67 -5.96 -5.41 8.20
N GLY A 68 -6.24 -5.44 6.90
CA GLY A 68 -5.44 -4.74 5.88
C GLY A 68 -4.14 -5.47 5.57
N GLY A 69 -3.34 -4.96 4.64
CA GLY A 69 -2.06 -5.57 4.26
C GLY A 69 -1.31 -4.71 3.25
N TRP A 70 -0.01 -4.94 3.15
CA TRP A 70 0.80 -4.30 2.13
C TRP A 70 0.43 -4.79 0.73
N ALA A 71 0.45 -3.88 -0.23
CA ALA A 71 0.56 -4.26 -1.64
C ALA A 71 1.84 -5.10 -1.85
N TRP A 72 1.85 -5.98 -2.84
CA TRP A 72 2.99 -6.89 -3.03
C TRP A 72 4.34 -6.20 -3.19
N PRO A 73 4.46 -4.97 -3.79
CA PRO A 73 5.76 -4.30 -3.91
C PRO A 73 6.37 -3.91 -2.57
N GLU A 74 5.55 -3.80 -1.52
CA GLU A 74 5.96 -3.37 -0.18
C GLU A 74 6.17 -4.55 0.80
N ARG A 75 5.86 -5.78 0.37
CA ARG A 75 5.94 -6.98 1.23
C ARG A 75 7.35 -7.50 1.43
N PHE A 76 8.31 -7.04 0.65
CA PHE A 76 9.69 -7.48 0.74
C PHE A 76 10.67 -6.31 0.69
N GLY A 77 11.85 -6.54 1.17
CA GLY A 77 12.92 -5.57 1.20
C GLY A 77 14.22 -6.16 1.70
N THR A 78 15.23 -5.34 1.83
CA THR A 78 16.55 -5.73 2.34
C THR A 78 16.98 -4.73 3.41
N ALA A 79 17.52 -5.26 4.51
CA ALA A 79 18.23 -4.52 5.53
C ALA A 79 19.70 -4.89 5.51
N THR A 80 20.59 -3.93 5.69
CA THR A 80 22.02 -4.17 5.90
C THR A 80 22.32 -4.23 7.39
N ILE A 81 23.01 -5.28 7.82
CA ILE A 81 23.37 -5.56 9.22
C ILE A 81 24.88 -5.55 9.29
N GLY A 82 25.48 -4.67 10.11
CA GLY A 82 26.91 -4.59 10.34
C GLY A 82 27.44 -5.75 11.20
N GLU A 83 28.76 -5.81 11.37
CA GLU A 83 29.46 -6.88 12.13
C GLU A 83 28.99 -7.02 13.58
N ASN A 84 28.47 -5.96 14.19
CA ASN A 84 27.89 -5.94 15.53
C ASN A 84 26.38 -6.26 15.55
N ASN A 85 25.83 -6.88 14.51
CA ASN A 85 24.41 -7.18 14.33
C ASN A 85 23.47 -5.95 14.32
N ARG A 86 24.02 -4.75 14.26
CA ARG A 86 23.24 -3.51 14.17
C ARG A 86 22.86 -3.22 12.73
N ARG A 87 21.61 -2.80 12.51
CA ARG A 87 21.19 -2.31 11.21
C ARG A 87 21.95 -1.03 10.83
N THR A 88 22.61 -1.06 9.69
CA THR A 88 23.36 0.07 9.11
C THR A 88 22.68 0.69 7.90
N GLY A 89 21.71 0.00 7.30
CA GLY A 89 20.99 0.50 6.13
C GLY A 89 19.75 -0.33 5.79
N GLY A 90 19.07 0.09 4.75
CA GLY A 90 17.87 -0.56 4.23
C GLY A 90 16.65 -0.46 5.14
N ARG A 91 15.58 -1.18 4.78
CA ARG A 91 14.29 -1.16 5.46
C ARG A 91 14.11 -2.43 6.31
N PRO A 92 13.72 -2.33 7.59
CA PRO A 92 13.33 -3.51 8.36
C PRO A 92 11.99 -4.05 7.89
N PRO A 93 11.64 -5.32 8.18
CA PRO A 93 10.34 -5.87 7.85
C PRO A 93 9.23 -5.19 8.66
N HIS A 94 8.09 -4.95 8.00
CA HIS A 94 6.91 -4.33 8.59
C HIS A 94 5.66 -5.11 8.24
N VAL A 95 4.70 -5.14 9.17
CA VAL A 95 3.32 -5.54 8.90
C VAL A 95 2.43 -4.30 8.86
N LEU A 96 1.40 -4.32 8.03
CA LEU A 96 0.44 -3.21 7.91
C LEU A 96 -0.86 -3.58 8.60
N HIS A 97 -1.28 -2.78 9.58
CA HIS A 97 -2.56 -2.95 10.24
C HIS A 97 -3.44 -1.71 10.05
N SER A 98 -4.73 -1.92 9.75
CA SER A 98 -5.71 -0.84 9.69
C SER A 98 -6.46 -0.78 11.01
N HIS A 99 -6.44 0.37 11.69
CA HIS A 99 -7.15 0.64 12.93
C HIS A 99 -7.78 2.03 12.88
N ASP A 100 -9.07 2.14 13.18
CA ASP A 100 -9.85 3.38 13.12
C ASP A 100 -9.72 4.12 11.77
N GLY A 101 -9.70 3.38 10.64
CA GLY A 101 -9.57 3.94 9.29
C GLY A 101 -8.15 4.42 8.93
N VAL A 102 -7.19 4.31 9.86
CA VAL A 102 -5.79 4.68 9.64
C VAL A 102 -4.93 3.42 9.45
N LYS A 103 -3.97 3.49 8.53
CA LYS A 103 -3.01 2.41 8.25
C LYS A 103 -1.73 2.63 9.05
N TYR A 104 -1.38 1.66 9.89
CA TYR A 104 -0.19 1.69 10.77
C TYR A 104 0.84 0.66 10.29
N PRO A 105 2.02 1.08 9.80
CA PRO A 105 3.15 0.19 9.62
C PRO A 105 3.74 -0.19 10.99
N VAL A 106 3.76 -1.47 11.28
CA VAL A 106 4.32 -2.01 12.52
C VAL A 106 5.61 -2.74 12.20
N GLU A 107 6.72 -2.17 12.62
CA GLU A 107 8.04 -2.75 12.44
C GLU A 107 8.17 -4.05 13.24
N THR A 108 8.65 -5.11 12.61
CA THR A 108 9.05 -6.36 13.26
C THR A 108 10.55 -6.33 13.57
N PRO A 109 11.01 -7.03 14.60
CA PRO A 109 12.44 -7.12 14.87
C PRO A 109 13.17 -7.81 13.72
N LEU A 110 14.41 -7.41 13.47
CA LEU A 110 15.34 -8.15 12.63
C LEU A 110 15.71 -9.49 13.28
N PRO A 111 16.13 -10.49 12.51
CA PRO A 111 16.42 -11.82 13.02
C PRO A 111 17.67 -11.89 13.92
N LEU A 112 18.52 -10.87 13.89
CA LEU A 112 19.75 -10.81 14.69
C LEU A 112 19.61 -9.79 15.81
N PHE A 113 19.98 -10.18 17.03
CA PHE A 113 20.01 -9.30 18.19
C PHE A 113 21.30 -8.48 18.24
N GLU A 114 21.18 -7.16 18.21
CA GLU A 114 22.35 -6.24 18.09
C GLU A 114 23.28 -6.22 19.30
N PHE A 115 22.82 -6.64 20.48
CA PHE A 115 23.61 -6.62 21.73
C PHE A 115 23.96 -8.03 22.21
N SER A 116 24.15 -8.95 21.29
CA SER A 116 24.47 -10.34 21.64
C SER A 116 25.81 -10.51 22.41
N ASP A 117 26.75 -9.58 22.23
CA ASP A 117 27.99 -9.48 22.95
C ASP A 117 27.86 -9.09 24.46
N ARG A 118 26.68 -8.61 24.86
CA ARG A 118 26.37 -8.17 26.23
C ARG A 118 25.51 -9.17 27.02
N LEU A 119 25.22 -10.31 26.43
CA LEU A 119 24.37 -11.32 27.07
C LEU A 119 25.14 -12.04 28.18
N ALA A 120 24.82 -11.68 29.41
CA ALA A 120 25.34 -12.32 30.63
C ALA A 120 24.26 -12.22 31.74
N ASN A 121 24.33 -13.12 32.74
CA ASN A 121 23.37 -13.08 33.84
C ASN A 121 23.40 -11.71 34.56
N ASN A 122 22.21 -11.13 34.75
CA ASN A 122 22.01 -9.83 35.40
C ASN A 122 22.67 -8.64 34.68
N ALA A 123 23.12 -8.80 33.44
CA ALA A 123 23.64 -7.67 32.66
C ALA A 123 22.55 -6.64 32.40
N SER A 124 22.93 -5.37 32.42
CA SER A 124 22.06 -4.27 32.04
C SER A 124 22.85 -3.18 31.30
N TRP A 125 22.16 -2.47 30.39
CA TRP A 125 22.75 -1.36 29.65
C TRP A 125 21.65 -0.44 29.10
N THR A 126 22.03 0.76 28.72
CA THR A 126 21.14 1.71 28.03
C THR A 126 21.60 1.87 26.58
N SER A 127 20.63 1.89 25.64
CA SER A 127 20.87 2.27 24.26
C SER A 127 19.72 3.14 23.75
N GLY A 128 20.04 4.35 23.31
CA GLY A 128 19.03 5.35 22.96
C GLY A 128 18.12 5.69 24.14
N ARG A 129 16.83 5.40 24.03
CA ARG A 129 15.82 5.64 25.08
C ARG A 129 15.43 4.37 25.82
N LEU A 130 16.04 3.23 25.47
CA LEU A 130 15.72 1.93 26.04
C LEU A 130 16.75 1.53 27.08
N GLU A 131 16.26 1.07 28.21
CA GLU A 131 17.03 0.37 29.24
C GLU A 131 16.82 -1.13 29.05
N TYR A 132 17.91 -1.86 28.86
CA TYR A 132 17.93 -3.30 28.66
C TYR A 132 18.35 -4.01 29.95
N SER A 133 17.71 -5.14 30.24
CA SER A 133 18.06 -6.02 31.36
C SER A 133 17.94 -7.49 30.96
N VAL A 134 18.98 -8.26 31.18
CA VAL A 134 19.00 -9.71 30.99
C VAL A 134 18.39 -10.38 32.22
N LYS A 135 17.28 -11.11 32.01
CA LYS A 135 16.55 -11.80 33.08
C LYS A 135 17.12 -13.19 33.41
N GLY A 136 17.99 -13.70 32.57
CA GLY A 136 18.58 -15.02 32.69
C GLY A 136 18.33 -15.88 31.45
N GLN A 137 18.61 -17.17 31.61
CA GLN A 137 18.36 -18.16 30.57
C GLN A 137 16.99 -18.84 30.75
N THR A 138 16.32 -19.12 29.63
CA THR A 138 15.04 -19.81 29.59
C THR A 138 14.98 -20.73 28.38
N LYS A 139 13.92 -21.55 28.26
CA LYS A 139 13.68 -22.39 27.09
C LYS A 139 12.42 -21.92 26.35
N ILE A 140 12.54 -21.71 25.04
CA ILE A 140 11.45 -21.43 24.13
C ILE A 140 11.50 -22.46 22.99
N ALA A 141 10.41 -23.22 22.80
CA ALA A 141 10.32 -24.26 21.78
C ALA A 141 11.56 -25.21 21.79
N ASP A 142 11.92 -25.68 23.00
CA ASP A 142 13.06 -26.58 23.29
C ASP A 142 14.46 -25.98 23.02
N LYS A 143 14.55 -24.71 22.62
CA LYS A 143 15.83 -24.02 22.44
C LYS A 143 16.20 -23.22 23.68
N GLN A 144 17.45 -23.37 24.15
CA GLN A 144 18.01 -22.54 25.22
C GLN A 144 18.22 -21.12 24.69
N CYS A 145 17.76 -20.12 25.43
CA CYS A 145 17.87 -18.72 25.02
C CYS A 145 18.03 -17.78 26.23
N TRP A 146 18.60 -16.61 25.97
CA TRP A 146 18.62 -15.49 26.90
C TRP A 146 17.30 -14.71 26.80
N GLU A 147 16.66 -14.44 27.94
CA GLU A 147 15.54 -13.51 28.02
C GLU A 147 16.09 -12.10 28.31
N VAL A 148 15.81 -11.16 27.41
CA VAL A 148 16.18 -9.74 27.53
C VAL A 148 14.93 -8.90 27.52
N GLU A 149 14.75 -8.03 28.50
CA GLU A 149 13.69 -7.04 28.54
C GLU A 149 14.27 -5.65 28.21
N ALA A 150 13.59 -4.89 27.37
CA ALA A 150 13.91 -3.50 27.06
C ALA A 150 12.69 -2.62 27.37
N VAL A 151 12.89 -1.53 28.13
CA VAL A 151 11.83 -0.64 28.56
C VAL A 151 12.23 0.81 28.29
N ASP A 152 11.32 1.64 27.79
CA ASP A 152 11.52 3.10 27.69
C ASP A 152 10.75 3.85 28.78
N ASN A 153 11.03 5.15 28.92
CA ASN A 153 10.39 6.03 29.89
C ASN A 153 8.88 6.24 29.65
N PHE A 154 8.36 5.79 28.51
CA PHE A 154 6.94 5.85 28.15
C PHE A 154 6.21 4.53 28.39
N GLY A 155 6.86 3.56 29.06
CA GLY A 155 6.29 2.25 29.36
C GLY A 155 6.18 1.31 28.17
N ARG A 156 6.87 1.61 27.04
CA ARG A 156 6.99 0.68 25.93
C ARG A 156 7.91 -0.44 26.35
N ARG A 157 7.39 -1.67 26.27
CA ARG A 157 8.13 -2.88 26.62
C ARG A 157 8.39 -3.72 25.40
N GLN A 158 9.61 -4.26 25.35
CA GLN A 158 10.02 -5.26 24.37
C GLN A 158 10.68 -6.41 25.13
N LYS A 159 10.42 -7.63 24.70
CA LYS A 159 11.10 -8.82 25.17
C LYS A 159 11.75 -9.52 24.00
N PHE A 160 12.97 -9.95 24.20
CA PHE A 160 13.73 -10.69 23.20
C PHE A 160 14.18 -12.02 23.81
N PHE A 161 14.03 -13.08 23.06
CA PHE A 161 14.55 -14.40 23.40
C PHE A 161 15.61 -14.74 22.37
N VAL A 162 16.88 -14.62 22.77
CA VAL A 162 18.04 -14.75 21.90
C VAL A 162 18.67 -16.11 22.11
N ALA A 163 19.00 -16.85 21.05
CA ALA A 163 19.64 -18.15 21.16
C ALA A 163 20.95 -18.05 21.98
N ASP A 164 21.21 -19.06 22.78
CA ASP A 164 22.36 -19.05 23.70
C ASP A 164 23.74 -18.99 23.00
N ASN A 165 23.86 -19.62 21.84
CA ASN A 165 25.08 -19.80 21.10
C ASN A 165 25.22 -18.95 19.83
N GLU A 166 24.24 -18.14 19.53
CA GLU A 166 24.20 -17.32 18.29
C GLU A 166 23.27 -16.10 18.45
N PRO A 167 23.49 -15.00 17.72
CA PRO A 167 22.72 -13.77 17.89
C PRO A 167 21.28 -13.87 17.34
N ILE A 168 20.76 -15.07 17.04
CA ILE A 168 19.46 -15.25 16.42
C ILE A 168 18.33 -15.09 17.43
N LEU A 169 17.32 -14.32 17.07
CA LEU A 169 16.07 -14.22 17.82
C LEU A 169 15.25 -15.49 17.67
N ILE A 170 14.98 -16.18 18.78
CA ILE A 170 14.05 -17.31 18.86
C ILE A 170 12.63 -16.81 18.96
N ALA A 171 12.40 -15.74 19.72
CA ALA A 171 11.12 -15.05 19.79
C ALA A 171 11.33 -13.59 20.19
N ALA A 172 10.35 -12.76 19.88
CA ALA A 172 10.28 -11.40 20.38
C ALA A 172 8.82 -11.01 20.65
N GLU A 173 8.65 -10.15 21.66
CA GLU A 173 7.37 -9.53 21.98
C GLU A 173 7.56 -8.01 22.10
N ARG A 174 6.64 -7.24 21.49
CA ARG A 174 6.68 -5.78 21.52
C ARG A 174 5.30 -5.20 21.77
N ARG A 175 5.20 -4.28 22.71
CA ARG A 175 4.00 -3.47 22.91
C ARG A 175 3.96 -2.34 21.88
N VAL A 176 2.82 -2.17 21.21
CA VAL A 176 2.57 -1.17 20.17
C VAL A 176 1.30 -0.41 20.51
N PHE A 177 1.26 0.91 20.27
CA PHE A 177 0.09 1.74 20.48
C PHE A 177 -0.38 2.32 19.16
N MET A 178 -1.71 2.27 18.91
CA MET A 178 -2.35 2.80 17.70
C MET A 178 -3.60 3.59 18.07
N GLY A 179 -4.12 4.36 17.10
CA GLY A 179 -5.32 5.16 17.29
C GLY A 179 -5.18 6.15 18.44
N ARG A 180 -6.14 6.14 19.34
CA ARG A 180 -6.16 7.01 20.54
C ARG A 180 -5.44 6.41 21.74
N GLY A 181 -4.45 5.56 21.51
CA GLY A 181 -3.68 4.90 22.54
C GLY A 181 -4.12 3.46 22.82
N ASP A 182 -4.80 2.82 21.89
CA ASP A 182 -5.17 1.41 22.01
C ASP A 182 -3.90 0.55 21.99
N GLU A 183 -3.82 -0.37 22.96
CA GLU A 183 -2.65 -1.22 23.17
C GLU A 183 -2.74 -2.50 22.36
N PHE A 184 -1.66 -2.79 21.64
CA PHE A 184 -1.47 -4.02 20.88
C PHE A 184 -0.18 -4.71 21.32
N THR A 185 -0.15 -6.03 21.16
CA THR A 185 1.06 -6.84 21.36
C THR A 185 1.44 -7.50 20.04
N LEU A 186 2.62 -7.17 19.53
CA LEU A 186 3.26 -7.87 18.43
C LEU A 186 4.09 -9.02 19.02
N ARG A 187 3.88 -10.24 18.54
CA ARG A 187 4.70 -11.42 18.85
C ARG A 187 5.27 -12.02 17.58
N VAL A 188 6.52 -12.44 17.64
CA VAL A 188 7.22 -13.12 16.55
C VAL A 188 7.95 -14.31 17.13
N SER A 189 7.88 -15.48 16.49
CA SER A 189 8.53 -16.71 16.93
C SER A 189 9.17 -17.42 15.75
N LEU A 190 10.41 -17.88 15.94
CA LEU A 190 11.15 -18.65 14.94
C LEU A 190 10.51 -20.05 14.77
N THR A 191 10.09 -20.35 13.54
CA THR A 191 9.48 -21.63 13.17
C THR A 191 10.39 -22.53 12.36
N GLY A 192 11.42 -21.96 11.72
CA GLY A 192 12.39 -22.71 10.93
C GLY A 192 13.72 -21.97 10.80
N SER A 193 14.81 -22.74 10.77
CA SER A 193 16.16 -22.22 10.53
C SER A 193 16.97 -23.30 9.81
N ARG A 194 17.59 -22.94 8.69
CA ARG A 194 18.50 -23.84 7.97
C ARG A 194 19.61 -23.07 7.26
N THR A 195 20.74 -23.70 7.11
CA THR A 195 21.80 -23.24 6.23
C THR A 195 21.52 -23.76 4.82
N LEU A 196 21.66 -22.89 3.81
CA LEU A 196 21.46 -23.27 2.43
C LEU A 196 22.76 -23.82 1.83
N GLU A 197 22.63 -24.87 1.03
CA GLU A 197 23.70 -25.34 0.17
C GLU A 197 24.05 -24.28 -0.89
N ALA A 198 25.31 -24.24 -1.33
CA ALA A 198 25.81 -23.18 -2.20
C ALA A 198 24.97 -22.97 -3.49
N ALA A 199 24.55 -24.06 -4.13
CA ALA A 199 23.73 -24.00 -5.34
C ALA A 199 22.32 -23.44 -5.07
N GLU A 200 21.67 -23.85 -3.97
CA GLU A 200 20.37 -23.34 -3.56
C GLU A 200 20.46 -21.87 -3.15
N ALA A 201 21.49 -21.50 -2.39
CA ALA A 201 21.78 -20.12 -2.01
C ALA A 201 21.94 -19.23 -3.25
N ALA A 202 22.73 -19.64 -4.23
CA ALA A 202 22.95 -18.90 -5.45
C ALA A 202 21.64 -18.70 -6.26
N LYS A 203 20.82 -19.75 -6.38
CA LYS A 203 19.50 -19.67 -7.04
C LYS A 203 18.57 -18.69 -6.32
N THR A 204 18.50 -18.75 -4.99
CA THR A 204 17.64 -17.88 -4.17
C THR A 204 18.10 -16.42 -4.25
N ILE A 205 19.40 -16.15 -4.14
CA ILE A 205 19.97 -14.81 -4.26
C ILE A 205 19.70 -14.20 -5.64
N ALA A 206 19.86 -14.99 -6.71
CA ALA A 206 19.55 -14.53 -8.05
C ALA A 206 18.06 -14.15 -8.23
N ALA A 207 17.15 -14.94 -7.66
CA ALA A 207 15.71 -14.65 -7.66
C ALA A 207 15.38 -13.37 -6.85
N ILE A 208 16.01 -13.18 -5.69
CA ILE A 208 15.89 -11.96 -4.89
C ILE A 208 16.39 -10.74 -5.67
N ALA A 209 17.52 -10.83 -6.33
CA ALA A 209 18.06 -9.75 -7.15
C ALA A 209 17.10 -9.36 -8.30
N SER A 210 16.41 -10.35 -8.88
CA SER A 210 15.38 -10.09 -9.90
C SER A 210 14.14 -9.40 -9.32
N LEU A 211 13.69 -9.79 -8.12
CA LEU A 211 12.60 -9.11 -7.40
C LEU A 211 12.95 -7.65 -7.06
N GLN A 212 14.16 -7.41 -6.58
CA GLN A 212 14.64 -6.05 -6.27
C GLN A 212 14.70 -5.17 -7.53
N LYS A 213 15.12 -5.72 -8.67
CA LYS A 213 15.11 -5.00 -9.96
C LYS A 213 13.70 -4.57 -10.36
N ILE A 214 12.68 -5.44 -10.16
CA ILE A 214 11.28 -5.06 -10.41
C ILE A 214 10.88 -3.92 -9.46
N GLN A 215 11.16 -4.03 -8.16
CA GLN A 215 10.81 -3.01 -7.17
C GLN A 215 11.40 -1.64 -7.54
N VAL A 216 12.67 -1.60 -7.93
CA VAL A 216 13.34 -0.37 -8.41
C VAL A 216 12.70 0.14 -9.70
N ALA A 217 12.40 -0.74 -10.67
CA ALA A 217 11.81 -0.36 -11.94
C ALA A 217 10.39 0.22 -11.82
N LEU A 218 9.66 -0.13 -10.76
CA LEU A 218 8.35 0.43 -10.48
C LEU A 218 8.39 1.88 -9.98
N GLU A 219 9.52 2.36 -9.49
CA GLU A 219 9.71 3.75 -9.02
C GLU A 219 8.60 4.21 -8.04
N ARG A 220 8.16 3.30 -7.17
CA ARG A 220 7.10 3.62 -6.20
C ARG A 220 7.67 4.39 -5.02
N SER A 221 6.87 5.32 -4.48
CA SER A 221 7.23 5.97 -3.21
C SER A 221 7.26 4.93 -2.08
N GLU A 222 8.26 5.02 -1.22
CA GLU A 222 8.38 4.16 -0.06
C GLU A 222 7.15 4.28 0.85
N GLY A 223 6.68 3.15 1.37
CA GLY A 223 5.53 3.09 2.29
C GLY A 223 4.17 3.35 1.63
N THR A 224 4.08 3.36 0.30
CA THR A 224 2.77 3.49 -0.35
C THR A 224 1.89 2.27 -0.06
N THR A 225 0.65 2.53 0.36
CA THR A 225 -0.34 1.49 0.66
C THR A 225 -1.29 1.21 -0.50
N LYS A 226 -1.19 1.96 -1.61
CA LYS A 226 -2.03 1.78 -2.79
C LYS A 226 -1.55 0.59 -3.61
N PRO A 227 -2.40 -0.41 -3.91
CA PRO A 227 -2.01 -1.57 -4.71
C PRO A 227 -1.91 -1.25 -6.20
N GLU A 228 -2.58 -0.19 -6.68
CA GLU A 228 -2.68 0.15 -8.08
C GLU A 228 -1.33 0.53 -8.67
N LEU A 229 -1.06 -0.01 -9.87
CA LEU A 229 0.07 0.31 -10.71
C LEU A 229 -0.38 1.23 -11.85
N SER A 230 0.48 2.16 -12.24
CA SER A 230 0.26 2.94 -13.46
C SER A 230 0.40 2.05 -14.71
N PRO A 231 -0.13 2.45 -15.86
CA PRO A 231 0.02 1.68 -17.12
C PRO A 231 1.49 1.36 -17.45
N ALA A 232 2.39 2.31 -17.24
CA ALA A 232 3.83 2.10 -17.45
C ALA A 232 4.44 1.09 -16.46
N GLN A 233 3.98 1.09 -15.21
CA GLN A 233 4.41 0.11 -14.22
C GLN A 233 3.86 -1.28 -14.52
N ILE A 234 2.62 -1.39 -14.98
CA ILE A 234 2.03 -2.66 -15.44
C ILE A 234 2.82 -3.24 -16.60
N GLU A 235 3.19 -2.42 -17.58
CA GLU A 235 4.01 -2.84 -18.73
C GLU A 235 5.38 -3.35 -18.28
N LYS A 236 6.10 -2.56 -17.45
CA LYS A 236 7.40 -2.96 -16.90
C LYS A 236 7.32 -4.29 -16.13
N ALA A 237 6.32 -4.45 -15.26
CA ALA A 237 6.13 -5.68 -14.50
C ALA A 237 5.77 -6.87 -15.39
N SER A 238 4.86 -6.68 -16.35
CA SER A 238 4.41 -7.75 -17.27
C SER A 238 5.53 -8.32 -18.12
N ALA A 239 6.53 -7.49 -18.48
CA ALA A 239 7.66 -7.91 -19.28
C ALA A 239 8.61 -8.89 -18.55
N VAL A 240 8.74 -8.78 -17.23
CA VAL A 240 9.73 -9.55 -16.45
C VAL A 240 9.13 -10.68 -15.61
N LEU A 241 7.85 -10.60 -15.27
CA LEU A 241 7.20 -11.58 -14.39
C LEU A 241 7.21 -13.02 -14.91
N PRO A 242 7.02 -13.32 -16.23
CA PRO A 242 7.06 -14.70 -16.73
C PRO A 242 8.37 -15.41 -16.40
N ALA A 243 9.51 -14.78 -16.70
CA ALA A 243 10.83 -15.34 -16.39
C ALA A 243 11.07 -15.49 -14.89
N LEU A 244 10.55 -14.54 -14.08
CA LEU A 244 10.67 -14.61 -12.64
C LEU A 244 9.82 -15.75 -12.03
N VAL A 245 8.65 -16.06 -12.58
CA VAL A 245 7.84 -17.23 -12.17
C VAL A 245 8.65 -18.52 -12.33
N GLU A 246 9.29 -18.72 -13.47
CA GLU A 246 10.15 -19.87 -13.73
C GLU A 246 11.37 -19.90 -12.80
N GLN A 247 12.02 -18.75 -12.61
CA GLN A 247 13.21 -18.63 -11.77
C GLN A 247 12.92 -18.95 -10.29
N THR A 248 11.71 -18.67 -9.81
CA THR A 248 11.34 -18.87 -8.40
C THR A 248 10.68 -20.21 -8.13
N GLU A 249 10.51 -21.07 -9.13
CA GLU A 249 9.88 -22.38 -8.93
C GLU A 249 10.62 -23.22 -7.89
N GLY A 250 9.85 -23.71 -6.91
CA GLY A 250 10.37 -24.46 -5.75
C GLY A 250 11.05 -23.63 -4.68
N LEU A 251 11.15 -22.30 -4.82
CA LEU A 251 11.70 -21.40 -3.80
C LEU A 251 10.61 -20.84 -2.87
N PRO A 252 10.96 -20.39 -1.67
CA PRO A 252 10.03 -19.70 -0.75
C PRO A 252 9.36 -18.46 -1.36
N LEU A 253 9.93 -17.88 -2.41
CA LEU A 253 9.45 -16.71 -3.14
C LEU A 253 8.30 -17.00 -4.13
N THR A 254 8.08 -18.28 -4.49
CA THR A 254 7.10 -18.69 -5.51
C THR A 254 5.71 -18.12 -5.26
N LYS A 255 5.21 -18.21 -4.02
CA LYS A 255 3.87 -17.71 -3.66
C LYS A 255 3.72 -16.21 -3.89
N LEU A 256 4.75 -15.42 -3.57
CA LEU A 256 4.78 -13.98 -3.82
C LEU A 256 4.72 -13.71 -5.33
N VAL A 257 5.59 -14.34 -6.11
CA VAL A 257 5.72 -14.08 -7.55
C VAL A 257 4.46 -14.49 -8.32
N VAL A 258 3.83 -15.59 -7.93
CA VAL A 258 2.51 -16.01 -8.48
C VAL A 258 1.44 -14.97 -8.13
N ALA A 259 1.41 -14.46 -6.90
CA ALA A 259 0.47 -13.39 -6.51
C ALA A 259 0.72 -12.10 -7.30
N MET A 260 1.99 -11.70 -7.49
CA MET A 260 2.39 -10.56 -8.33
C MET A 260 1.88 -10.72 -9.76
N SER A 261 2.14 -11.88 -10.37
CA SER A 261 1.73 -12.19 -11.75
C SER A 261 0.21 -12.14 -11.93
N ARG A 262 -0.54 -12.67 -10.96
CA ARG A 262 -2.00 -12.62 -10.97
C ARG A 262 -2.52 -11.20 -10.83
N ASP A 263 -1.95 -10.40 -9.91
CA ASP A 263 -2.37 -9.02 -9.66
C ASP A 263 -2.09 -8.13 -10.88
N VAL A 264 -0.87 -8.19 -11.43
CA VAL A 264 -0.49 -7.42 -12.63
C VAL A 264 -1.39 -7.77 -13.82
N ARG A 265 -1.72 -9.05 -14.01
CA ARG A 265 -2.64 -9.50 -15.07
C ARG A 265 -4.05 -8.91 -14.85
N ALA A 266 -4.57 -8.96 -13.62
CA ALA A 266 -5.88 -8.40 -13.30
C ALA A 266 -5.94 -6.89 -13.52
N GLN A 267 -4.88 -6.16 -13.12
CA GLN A 267 -4.79 -4.72 -13.35
C GLN A 267 -4.67 -4.38 -14.85
N SER A 268 -3.91 -5.16 -15.61
CA SER A 268 -3.78 -5.01 -17.07
C SER A 268 -5.13 -5.24 -17.78
N GLN A 269 -5.86 -6.29 -17.39
CA GLN A 269 -7.20 -6.57 -17.92
C GLN A 269 -8.14 -5.41 -17.64
N ARG A 270 -8.20 -4.95 -16.39
CA ARG A 270 -9.01 -3.80 -15.97
C ARG A 270 -8.70 -2.53 -16.77
N ALA A 271 -7.42 -2.24 -16.98
CA ALA A 271 -6.99 -1.10 -17.80
C ALA A 271 -7.47 -1.22 -19.25
N GLY A 272 -7.44 -2.43 -19.81
CA GLY A 272 -8.00 -2.73 -21.13
C GLY A 272 -9.51 -2.51 -21.20
N ASP A 273 -10.24 -3.00 -20.19
CA ASP A 273 -11.70 -2.87 -20.10
C ASP A 273 -12.11 -1.41 -19.95
N VAL A 274 -11.43 -0.63 -19.11
CA VAL A 274 -11.63 0.82 -18.96
C VAL A 274 -11.36 1.56 -20.28
N THR A 275 -10.27 1.18 -20.98
CA THR A 275 -9.99 1.75 -22.31
C THR A 275 -11.10 1.44 -23.32
N SER A 276 -11.69 0.26 -23.24
CA SER A 276 -12.80 -0.17 -24.08
C SER A 276 -14.08 0.64 -23.78
N LEU A 277 -14.36 0.97 -22.51
CA LEU A 277 -15.44 1.90 -22.14
C LEU A 277 -15.25 3.27 -22.79
N ARG A 278 -14.05 3.84 -22.71
CA ARG A 278 -13.75 5.12 -23.34
C ARG A 278 -14.04 5.08 -24.85
N LYS A 279 -13.56 4.06 -25.55
CA LYS A 279 -13.80 3.87 -26.98
C LYS A 279 -15.29 3.72 -27.32
N LYS A 280 -16.06 3.09 -26.43
CA LYS A 280 -17.49 2.88 -26.59
C LYS A 280 -18.29 4.19 -26.47
N PHE A 281 -17.91 5.06 -25.53
CA PHE A 281 -18.72 6.23 -25.19
C PHE A 281 -18.27 7.53 -25.87
N VAL A 282 -16.98 7.72 -26.12
CA VAL A 282 -16.50 8.94 -26.82
C VAL A 282 -17.10 9.03 -28.22
N GLY A 283 -17.66 10.17 -28.55
CA GLY A 283 -18.37 10.44 -29.81
C GLY A 283 -19.86 10.06 -29.80
N GLN A 284 -20.34 9.33 -28.79
CA GLN A 284 -21.74 8.97 -28.66
C GLN A 284 -22.57 10.13 -28.02
N PRO A 285 -23.85 10.25 -28.35
CA PRO A 285 -24.74 11.17 -27.64
C PRO A 285 -24.77 10.86 -26.14
N MET A 286 -24.81 11.90 -25.30
CA MET A 286 -25.04 11.71 -23.88
C MET A 286 -26.41 11.08 -23.66
N PRO A 287 -26.57 10.03 -22.86
CA PRO A 287 -27.87 9.46 -22.52
C PRO A 287 -28.82 10.52 -21.94
N GLY A 288 -30.11 10.38 -22.25
CA GLY A 288 -31.14 11.22 -21.64
C GLY A 288 -31.30 10.91 -20.16
N PHE A 289 -31.31 11.94 -19.32
CA PHE A 289 -31.50 11.79 -17.87
C PHE A 289 -32.16 13.04 -17.27
N VAL A 290 -32.81 12.85 -16.13
CA VAL A 290 -33.23 13.90 -15.20
C VAL A 290 -32.83 13.48 -13.80
N LEU A 291 -31.97 14.27 -13.15
CA LEU A 291 -31.47 14.00 -11.80
C LEU A 291 -31.88 15.13 -10.85
N PRO A 292 -32.33 14.80 -9.62
CA PRO A 292 -32.52 15.83 -8.59
C PRO A 292 -31.16 16.36 -8.15
N THR A 293 -31.06 17.67 -7.91
CA THR A 293 -29.88 18.27 -7.31
C THR A 293 -29.96 18.30 -5.80
N LEU A 294 -28.83 18.48 -5.13
CA LEU A 294 -28.75 18.63 -3.68
C LEU A 294 -29.57 19.83 -3.16
N LYS A 295 -29.78 20.86 -4.00
CA LYS A 295 -30.59 22.07 -3.71
C LYS A 295 -32.06 21.90 -4.07
N GLY A 296 -32.49 20.76 -4.62
CA GLY A 296 -33.87 20.45 -4.96
C GLY A 296 -34.29 20.79 -6.40
N ALA A 297 -33.45 21.48 -7.18
CA ALA A 297 -33.71 21.69 -8.61
C ALA A 297 -33.50 20.40 -9.40
N GLN A 298 -34.03 20.33 -10.60
CA GLN A 298 -33.76 19.23 -11.55
C GLN A 298 -32.56 19.60 -12.44
N PHE A 299 -31.71 18.61 -12.70
CA PHE A 299 -30.65 18.70 -13.69
C PHE A 299 -30.97 17.74 -14.84
N ASP A 300 -31.28 18.33 -15.99
CA ASP A 300 -31.74 17.63 -17.19
C ASP A 300 -30.63 17.60 -18.24
N SER A 301 -30.48 16.47 -18.93
CA SER A 301 -29.55 16.29 -20.05
C SER A 301 -29.79 17.29 -21.19
N ALA A 302 -31.02 17.78 -21.41
CA ALA A 302 -31.31 18.81 -22.37
C ALA A 302 -30.55 20.11 -22.12
N SER A 303 -30.21 20.42 -20.87
CA SER A 303 -29.43 21.60 -20.48
C SER A 303 -27.94 21.55 -20.88
N LEU A 304 -27.46 20.41 -21.35
CA LEU A 304 -26.08 20.22 -21.82
C LEU A 304 -25.84 20.81 -23.22
N HIS A 305 -26.87 20.90 -24.05
CA HIS A 305 -26.73 21.40 -25.40
C HIS A 305 -26.24 22.85 -25.45
N GLY A 306 -25.38 23.15 -26.40
CA GLY A 306 -24.78 24.47 -26.59
C GLY A 306 -23.66 24.83 -25.62
N LYS A 307 -23.32 23.97 -24.68
CA LYS A 307 -22.31 24.20 -23.63
C LYS A 307 -21.31 23.07 -23.57
N ILE A 308 -20.09 23.40 -23.18
CA ILE A 308 -19.13 22.39 -22.75
C ILE A 308 -19.39 22.11 -21.27
N THR A 309 -19.77 20.87 -20.93
CA THR A 309 -20.09 20.50 -19.55
C THR A 309 -19.22 19.36 -19.09
N VAL A 310 -18.59 19.52 -17.93
CA VAL A 310 -17.81 18.48 -17.24
C VAL A 310 -18.70 17.85 -16.17
N LEU A 311 -18.95 16.57 -16.29
CA LEU A 311 -19.64 15.76 -15.29
C LEU A 311 -18.60 14.95 -14.53
N HIS A 312 -18.59 15.08 -13.20
CA HIS A 312 -17.67 14.40 -12.31
C HIS A 312 -18.45 13.48 -11.38
N PHE A 313 -18.39 12.18 -11.64
CA PHE A 313 -19.06 11.15 -10.83
C PHE A 313 -18.17 10.71 -9.70
N TRP A 314 -18.68 10.74 -8.48
CA TRP A 314 -17.97 10.34 -7.27
C TRP A 314 -18.92 9.71 -6.25
N GLU A 315 -18.35 8.96 -5.31
CA GLU A 315 -19.08 8.30 -4.24
C GLU A 315 -18.56 8.78 -2.88
N TYR A 316 -19.45 9.03 -1.93
CA TYR A 316 -19.11 9.37 -0.56
C TYR A 316 -20.14 8.81 0.41
N GLN A 317 -19.72 7.98 1.35
CA GLN A 317 -20.57 7.29 2.33
C GLN A 317 -20.24 7.66 3.78
N GLY A 318 -19.59 8.80 4.02
CA GLY A 318 -19.24 9.29 5.35
C GLY A 318 -17.83 8.90 5.80
N GLU A 319 -17.12 8.08 5.06
CA GLU A 319 -15.70 7.79 5.23
C GLU A 319 -14.85 8.80 4.44
N PRO A 320 -13.60 9.06 4.88
CA PRO A 320 -12.70 9.92 4.12
C PRO A 320 -12.56 9.42 2.69
N LEU A 321 -12.73 10.34 1.72
CA LEU A 321 -12.35 10.06 0.34
C LEU A 321 -10.85 9.80 0.29
N GLU A 322 -10.42 8.85 -0.55
CA GLU A 322 -8.98 8.69 -0.81
C GLU A 322 -8.38 9.98 -1.37
N GLU A 323 -7.16 10.28 -0.91
CA GLU A 323 -6.40 11.42 -1.46
C GLU A 323 -6.20 11.25 -2.98
N PRO A 324 -6.42 12.31 -3.75
CA PRO A 324 -6.72 13.69 -3.34
C PRO A 324 -8.23 13.98 -3.22
N TYR A 325 -8.94 13.37 -2.32
CA TYR A 325 -10.37 13.53 -2.03
C TYR A 325 -11.30 13.32 -3.25
N GLY A 326 -11.02 12.29 -4.07
CA GLY A 326 -11.76 12.04 -5.32
C GLY A 326 -11.71 13.21 -6.30
N GLN A 327 -10.81 14.16 -6.08
CA GLN A 327 -10.63 15.38 -6.90
C GLN A 327 -11.85 16.33 -6.94
N VAL A 328 -12.78 16.21 -5.98
CA VAL A 328 -14.00 17.01 -5.96
C VAL A 328 -13.75 18.52 -5.93
N GLY A 329 -12.71 18.99 -5.23
CA GLY A 329 -12.37 20.43 -5.18
C GLY A 329 -11.83 20.99 -6.50
N TYR A 330 -11.30 20.14 -7.38
CA TYR A 330 -10.73 20.59 -8.66
C TYR A 330 -11.78 21.03 -9.67
N LEU A 331 -13.05 20.66 -9.48
CA LEU A 331 -14.15 21.15 -10.29
C LEU A 331 -14.37 22.66 -10.10
N ASP A 332 -14.28 23.17 -8.86
CA ASP A 332 -14.35 24.61 -8.58
C ASP A 332 -13.16 25.35 -9.21
N PHE A 333 -11.97 24.77 -9.14
CA PHE A 333 -10.79 25.34 -9.79
C PHE A 333 -10.98 25.47 -11.32
N LEU A 334 -11.52 24.43 -11.96
CA LEU A 334 -11.85 24.46 -13.39
C LEU A 334 -12.89 25.54 -13.72
N LEU A 335 -13.98 25.60 -12.95
CA LEU A 335 -15.03 26.62 -13.13
C LEU A 335 -14.52 28.03 -12.96
N ASN A 336 -13.70 28.30 -11.97
CA ASN A 336 -13.10 29.62 -11.75
C ASN A 336 -12.24 30.06 -12.95
N ARG A 337 -11.54 29.12 -13.57
CA ARG A 337 -10.70 29.40 -14.76
C ARG A 337 -11.48 29.48 -16.07
N ARG A 338 -12.49 28.64 -16.27
CA ARG A 338 -13.12 28.41 -17.58
C ARG A 338 -14.61 28.77 -17.63
N GLY A 339 -15.27 28.98 -16.49
CA GLY A 339 -16.70 29.25 -16.43
C GLY A 339 -17.12 30.49 -17.22
N ARG A 340 -16.32 31.58 -17.20
CA ARG A 340 -16.56 32.78 -17.99
C ARG A 340 -16.46 32.56 -19.50
N LEU A 341 -15.86 31.46 -19.93
CA LEU A 341 -15.77 31.07 -21.35
C LEU A 341 -16.91 30.16 -21.79
N GLY A 342 -17.93 29.96 -20.95
CA GLY A 342 -19.11 29.14 -21.27
C GLY A 342 -18.96 27.65 -20.88
N VAL A 343 -17.95 27.31 -20.06
CA VAL A 343 -17.80 25.97 -19.52
C VAL A 343 -18.65 25.81 -18.26
N SER A 344 -19.41 24.71 -18.20
CA SER A 344 -20.18 24.28 -17.04
C SER A 344 -19.55 23.05 -16.39
N ALA A 345 -19.78 22.87 -15.10
CA ALA A 345 -19.38 21.66 -14.40
C ALA A 345 -20.43 21.25 -13.36
N VAL A 346 -20.65 19.95 -13.22
CA VAL A 346 -21.61 19.37 -12.28
C VAL A 346 -20.96 18.15 -11.61
N GLY A 347 -20.94 18.16 -10.28
CA GLY A 347 -20.64 16.96 -9.52
C GLY A 347 -21.83 16.02 -9.51
N VAL A 348 -21.62 14.75 -9.79
CA VAL A 348 -22.67 13.71 -9.73
C VAL A 348 -22.34 12.77 -8.58
N ALA A 349 -23.02 12.96 -7.45
CA ALA A 349 -22.89 12.05 -6.32
C ALA A 349 -23.64 10.75 -6.64
N VAL A 350 -22.92 9.64 -6.65
CA VAL A 350 -23.46 8.30 -6.92
C VAL A 350 -23.70 7.57 -5.60
N ASN A 351 -24.95 7.20 -5.33
CA ASN A 351 -25.30 6.39 -4.17
C ASN A 351 -26.65 5.72 -4.39
N GLU A 352 -26.71 4.40 -4.36
CA GLU A 352 -27.96 3.64 -4.51
C GLU A 352 -29.04 4.01 -3.48
N GLY A 353 -28.61 4.53 -2.32
CA GLY A 353 -29.52 5.03 -1.28
C GLY A 353 -30.40 6.21 -1.74
N PHE A 354 -30.04 6.91 -2.83
CA PHE A 354 -30.93 7.97 -3.37
C PHE A 354 -32.21 7.42 -4.02
N ALA A 355 -32.18 6.19 -4.49
CA ALA A 355 -33.33 5.52 -5.08
C ALA A 355 -34.27 4.86 -4.05
N LYS A 356 -33.85 4.76 -2.78
CA LYS A 356 -34.58 4.07 -1.71
C LYS A 356 -35.10 5.08 -0.68
N PRO A 357 -36.42 5.19 -0.46
CA PRO A 357 -36.99 6.18 0.47
C PRO A 357 -36.38 6.13 1.89
N GLU A 358 -36.11 4.92 2.40
CA GLU A 358 -35.58 4.67 3.74
C GLU A 358 -34.14 5.17 3.96
N THR A 359 -33.32 5.20 2.90
CA THR A 359 -31.91 5.59 2.95
C THR A 359 -31.62 6.97 2.35
N GLN A 360 -32.56 7.51 1.56
CA GLN A 360 -32.38 8.76 0.80
C GLN A 360 -31.97 9.94 1.67
N ALA A 361 -32.59 10.09 2.84
CA ALA A 361 -32.28 11.19 3.75
C ALA A 361 -30.85 11.09 4.32
N ALA A 362 -30.38 9.88 4.64
CA ALA A 362 -29.03 9.64 5.11
C ALA A 362 -28.00 9.89 4.01
N ALA A 363 -28.23 9.39 2.80
CA ALA A 363 -27.38 9.62 1.64
C ALA A 363 -27.25 11.11 1.31
N LYS A 364 -28.37 11.87 1.32
CA LYS A 364 -28.33 13.33 1.12
C LYS A 364 -27.56 14.07 2.21
N ARG A 365 -27.68 13.65 3.48
CA ARG A 365 -26.90 14.24 4.59
C ARG A 365 -25.40 14.02 4.41
N SER A 366 -24.99 12.82 3.98
CA SER A 366 -23.58 12.51 3.70
C SER A 366 -23.01 13.46 2.65
N VAL A 367 -23.70 13.63 1.51
CA VAL A 367 -23.28 14.55 0.43
C VAL A 367 -23.20 16.01 0.91
N ARG A 368 -24.18 16.47 1.72
CA ARG A 368 -24.15 17.81 2.30
C ARG A 368 -22.90 18.00 3.19
N LYS A 369 -22.62 17.01 4.05
CA LYS A 369 -21.44 17.03 4.91
C LYS A 369 -20.15 17.19 4.10
N LEU A 370 -19.97 16.43 3.00
CA LEU A 370 -18.81 16.57 2.14
C LEU A 370 -18.77 17.94 1.45
N ARG A 371 -19.90 18.40 0.86
CA ARG A 371 -19.98 19.72 0.24
C ARG A 371 -19.57 20.83 1.19
N ASP A 372 -20.10 20.81 2.41
CA ASP A 372 -19.84 21.84 3.41
C ASP A 372 -18.39 21.77 3.94
N PHE A 373 -17.86 20.56 4.15
CA PHE A 373 -16.47 20.36 4.55
C PHE A 373 -15.47 20.83 3.49
N MET A 374 -15.72 20.52 2.22
CA MET A 374 -14.85 20.90 1.10
C MET A 374 -15.19 22.25 0.50
N ASN A 375 -16.24 22.94 1.01
CA ASN A 375 -16.74 24.23 0.50
C ASN A 375 -17.00 24.21 -1.01
N LEU A 376 -17.71 23.16 -1.51
CA LEU A 376 -17.94 22.99 -2.95
C LEU A 376 -18.99 23.96 -3.48
N GLY A 377 -18.63 24.80 -4.44
CA GLY A 377 -19.48 25.86 -5.04
C GLY A 377 -20.31 25.40 -6.23
N TYR A 378 -19.92 24.35 -6.93
CA TYR A 378 -20.61 23.86 -8.13
C TYR A 378 -21.91 23.09 -7.81
N PRO A 379 -22.84 22.94 -8.78
CA PRO A 379 -24.03 22.12 -8.61
C PRO A 379 -23.69 20.65 -8.40
N ILE A 380 -24.43 20.00 -7.47
CA ILE A 380 -24.30 18.56 -7.22
C ILE A 380 -25.62 17.89 -7.55
N ALA A 381 -25.63 17.02 -8.55
CA ALA A 381 -26.70 16.11 -8.90
C ALA A 381 -26.60 14.79 -8.12
N LEU A 382 -27.73 14.13 -7.90
CA LEU A 382 -27.84 12.92 -7.10
C LEU A 382 -28.25 11.76 -8.01
N ASP A 383 -27.34 10.82 -8.28
CA ASP A 383 -27.59 9.62 -9.08
C ASP A 383 -27.78 8.39 -8.19
N GLY A 384 -28.98 7.81 -8.24
CA GLY A 384 -29.28 6.52 -7.59
C GLY A 384 -28.66 5.30 -8.28
N GLY A 385 -27.72 5.50 -9.20
CA GLY A 385 -27.02 4.47 -9.96
C GLY A 385 -27.54 4.28 -11.39
N ASN A 386 -28.56 5.02 -11.83
CA ASN A 386 -29.15 4.85 -13.17
C ASN A 386 -28.30 5.46 -14.27
N LEU A 387 -27.83 6.69 -14.10
CA LEU A 387 -27.03 7.37 -15.11
C LEU A 387 -25.67 6.75 -15.26
N ILE A 388 -25.00 6.48 -14.14
CA ILE A 388 -23.67 5.86 -14.19
C ILE A 388 -23.69 4.46 -14.83
N LYS A 389 -24.76 3.66 -14.62
CA LYS A 389 -24.95 2.37 -15.30
C LYS A 389 -25.10 2.53 -16.81
N GLN A 390 -25.83 3.55 -17.28
CA GLN A 390 -25.95 3.84 -18.71
C GLN A 390 -24.62 4.26 -19.34
N LEU A 391 -23.72 4.85 -18.56
CA LEU A 391 -22.37 5.25 -18.94
C LEU A 391 -21.33 4.13 -18.72
N GLY A 392 -21.76 2.91 -18.36
CA GLY A 392 -20.84 1.80 -18.12
C GLY A 392 -20.08 1.95 -16.80
N ASP A 393 -20.81 1.84 -15.69
CA ASP A 393 -20.28 1.98 -14.32
C ASP A 393 -18.91 1.28 -14.16
N PRO A 394 -17.80 2.01 -13.99
CA PRO A 394 -16.47 1.42 -13.93
C PRO A 394 -16.28 0.49 -12.72
N ARG A 395 -17.10 0.61 -11.66
CA ARG A 395 -17.05 -0.27 -10.50
C ARG A 395 -17.44 -1.71 -10.83
N GLN A 396 -18.21 -1.93 -11.91
CA GLN A 396 -18.51 -3.27 -12.43
C GLN A 396 -17.30 -3.97 -13.07
N LEU A 397 -16.24 -3.21 -13.33
CA LEU A 397 -14.97 -3.69 -13.87
C LEU A 397 -13.86 -3.64 -12.81
N ASP A 398 -14.22 -3.64 -11.53
CA ASP A 398 -13.30 -3.48 -10.39
C ASP A 398 -12.43 -2.20 -10.47
N ALA A 399 -12.88 -1.18 -11.21
CA ALA A 399 -12.25 0.14 -11.22
C ALA A 399 -12.96 1.09 -10.25
N SER A 400 -12.19 2.02 -9.69
CA SER A 400 -12.71 2.97 -8.71
C SER A 400 -13.21 4.25 -9.37
N LEU A 401 -14.17 4.93 -8.74
CA LEU A 401 -14.47 6.32 -9.04
C LEU A 401 -13.28 7.21 -8.63
N PRO A 402 -13.12 8.41 -9.22
CA PRO A 402 -14.12 9.15 -10.03
C PRO A 402 -14.22 8.70 -11.48
N LEU A 403 -15.38 8.98 -12.10
CA LEU A 403 -15.54 8.96 -13.54
C LEU A 403 -15.77 10.40 -14.02
N TRP A 404 -15.02 10.81 -15.03
CA TRP A 404 -15.11 12.12 -15.66
C TRP A 404 -15.69 11.98 -17.07
N VAL A 405 -16.77 12.71 -17.35
CA VAL A 405 -17.39 12.76 -18.67
C VAL A 405 -17.44 14.21 -19.12
N VAL A 406 -16.79 14.52 -20.22
CA VAL A 406 -16.87 15.85 -20.85
C VAL A 406 -17.86 15.77 -22.00
N VAL A 407 -18.91 16.58 -21.92
CA VAL A 407 -19.94 16.69 -22.97
C VAL A 407 -19.69 17.93 -23.79
N GLY A 408 -19.62 17.77 -25.12
CA GLY A 408 -19.44 18.87 -26.07
C GLY A 408 -20.75 19.67 -26.29
N PRO A 409 -20.67 20.83 -27.00
CA PRO A 409 -21.83 21.67 -27.28
C PRO A 409 -22.89 20.97 -28.14
N ASP A 410 -22.48 19.93 -28.88
CA ASP A 410 -23.34 19.09 -29.72
C ASP A 410 -24.11 18.02 -28.92
N GLY A 411 -23.93 17.97 -27.60
CA GLY A 411 -24.53 16.97 -26.72
C GLY A 411 -23.85 15.60 -26.75
N LYS A 412 -22.71 15.46 -27.44
CA LYS A 412 -21.93 14.22 -27.48
C LYS A 412 -20.85 14.18 -26.41
N ILE A 413 -20.50 12.98 -25.98
CA ILE A 413 -19.39 12.73 -25.07
C ILE A 413 -18.08 12.98 -25.82
N ALA A 414 -17.39 14.06 -25.46
CA ALA A 414 -16.14 14.47 -26.07
C ALA A 414 -14.91 13.85 -25.39
N ASP A 415 -15.04 13.50 -24.12
CA ASP A 415 -14.04 12.74 -23.36
C ASP A 415 -14.68 11.90 -22.26
N TYR A 416 -14.02 10.79 -21.92
CA TYR A 416 -14.43 9.83 -20.92
C TYR A 416 -13.19 9.30 -20.21
N HIS A 417 -13.05 9.59 -18.92
CA HIS A 417 -11.88 9.19 -18.14
C HIS A 417 -12.30 8.58 -16.80
N VAL A 418 -11.75 7.40 -16.51
CA VAL A 418 -11.96 6.68 -15.25
C VAL A 418 -10.72 6.85 -14.36
N GLY A 419 -10.95 7.18 -13.10
CA GLY A 419 -9.92 7.39 -12.10
C GLY A 419 -9.50 8.85 -11.95
N VAL A 420 -8.48 9.08 -11.14
CA VAL A 420 -7.95 10.41 -10.86
C VAL A 420 -7.01 10.88 -11.98
N TYR A 421 -7.07 12.17 -12.30
CA TYR A 421 -6.07 12.79 -13.16
C TYR A 421 -4.76 13.09 -12.39
N PRO A 422 -3.60 13.09 -13.05
CA PRO A 422 -2.38 13.63 -12.48
C PRO A 422 -2.57 15.11 -12.11
N ILE A 423 -2.15 15.49 -10.89
CA ILE A 423 -2.27 16.86 -10.41
C ILE A 423 -0.99 17.63 -10.73
N ASN A 424 -1.13 18.75 -11.45
CA ASN A 424 -0.07 19.74 -11.58
C ASN A 424 -0.27 20.82 -10.50
N PRO A 425 0.73 21.12 -9.64
CA PRO A 425 0.59 22.09 -8.56
C PRO A 425 0.13 23.49 -9.02
N ASN A 426 0.49 23.89 -10.24
CA ASN A 426 0.18 25.23 -10.79
C ASN A 426 -1.05 25.24 -11.72
N GLU A 427 -1.40 24.10 -12.30
CA GLU A 427 -2.40 23.99 -13.37
C GLU A 427 -3.61 23.12 -12.96
N GLY A 428 -3.55 22.48 -11.81
CA GLY A 428 -4.61 21.57 -11.36
C GLY A 428 -4.67 20.30 -12.20
N LEU A 429 -5.82 19.96 -12.75
CA LEU A 429 -6.02 18.80 -13.63
C LEU A 429 -5.71 19.18 -15.09
N ARG A 430 -4.41 19.34 -15.40
CA ARG A 430 -3.93 19.83 -16.70
C ARG A 430 -4.50 19.05 -17.89
N ASP A 431 -4.57 17.73 -17.77
CA ASP A 431 -5.03 16.89 -18.88
C ASP A 431 -6.54 17.07 -19.17
N LEU A 432 -7.36 17.23 -18.11
CA LEU A 432 -8.76 17.60 -18.23
C LEU A 432 -8.91 19.02 -18.83
N ASP A 433 -8.14 19.99 -18.34
CA ASP A 433 -8.16 21.36 -18.84
C ASP A 433 -7.77 21.43 -20.32
N ALA A 434 -6.82 20.59 -20.77
CA ALA A 434 -6.44 20.49 -22.19
C ALA A 434 -7.60 20.02 -23.08
N VAL A 435 -8.41 19.06 -22.62
CA VAL A 435 -9.63 18.64 -23.34
C VAL A 435 -10.61 19.81 -23.47
N VAL A 436 -10.86 20.50 -22.37
CA VAL A 436 -11.78 21.66 -22.34
C VAL A 436 -11.29 22.78 -23.27
N ILE A 437 -9.99 23.10 -23.25
CA ILE A 437 -9.39 24.12 -24.14
C ILE A 437 -9.56 23.74 -25.61
N ARG A 438 -9.34 22.48 -25.97
CA ARG A 438 -9.54 22.01 -27.34
C ARG A 438 -10.97 22.25 -27.78
N LEU A 439 -11.97 21.84 -26.99
CA LEU A 439 -13.38 22.05 -27.31
C LEU A 439 -13.76 23.52 -27.43
N LEU A 440 -13.20 24.40 -26.60
CA LEU A 440 -13.42 25.85 -26.70
C LEU A 440 -12.85 26.44 -27.99
N ARG A 441 -11.72 25.95 -28.48
CA ARG A 441 -11.14 26.35 -29.77
C ARG A 441 -12.01 25.89 -30.94
N ASP A 442 -12.42 24.61 -30.91
CA ASP A 442 -13.29 24.03 -31.96
C ASP A 442 -14.63 24.77 -32.05
N GLN A 443 -15.23 25.14 -30.90
CA GLN A 443 -16.47 25.91 -30.86
C GLN A 443 -16.34 27.33 -31.46
N ARG A 444 -15.18 27.98 -31.34
CA ARG A 444 -14.92 29.30 -31.96
C ARG A 444 -14.74 29.18 -33.46
N SER A 445 -13.97 28.21 -33.92
CA SER A 445 -13.75 27.99 -35.36
C SER A 445 -15.01 27.60 -36.14
N THR A 446 -16.09 27.17 -35.47
CA THR A 446 -17.38 26.82 -36.11
C THR A 446 -18.31 28.02 -36.17
N LYS A 447 -18.02 29.13 -35.45
CA LYS A 447 -18.82 30.36 -35.44
C LYS A 447 -18.32 31.45 -36.37
N ASP A 448 -17.06 31.31 -36.77
CA ASP A 448 -16.43 32.13 -37.79
C ASP A 448 -16.61 31.47 -39.19
#